data_4577e56a443029b3f9e18cd9a86edd3d
#
_entry.id   4577e56a443029b3f9e18cd9a86edd3d
#
_cell.length_a   1.000
_cell.length_b   1.000
_cell.length_c   1.000
_cell.angle_alpha   90.00
_cell.angle_beta   90.00
_cell.angle_gamma   90.00
#
_symmetry.space_group_name_H-M   'P 1'
#
loop_
_entity.id
_entity.type
_entity.pdbx_description
1 polymer ?
#
loop_
_entity_poly.entity_id
_entity_poly.type
_entity_poly.pdbx_seq_one_letter_code
_entity_poly.pdbx_strand_id
1 'polypeptide(L)'
;VVAASGNVEERLVRLITELRRQGLRVTAQRLTIARIVFENIKDHPSFMEILEKVRQVMPSVSPSTVYNNLQLLEKLGLIKSFDVAGETRYDDTNPHINVVCLDNGKVLDIDHNATSIMDELVKMLGGDKRVYEVVVYAYCGKRGEASGPG
;
A
#
# COMPACT_ATOMS: atom_id res chain seq x y z
N VAL A 1 1.56 12.92 -12.07
CA VAL A 1 1.98 12.41 -10.78
C VAL A 1 2.95 11.28 -10.99
N VAL A 2 4.15 11.49 -10.56
CA VAL A 2 5.16 10.42 -10.62
C VAL A 2 4.77 9.40 -9.56
N ALA A 3 4.52 8.17 -9.97
CA ALA A 3 4.27 7.09 -9.05
C ALA A 3 5.46 6.95 -8.10
N ALA A 4 5.22 6.46 -6.88
CA ALA A 4 6.29 6.23 -5.92
C ALA A 4 7.11 5.00 -6.33
N SER A 5 7.61 5.01 -7.56
CA SER A 5 8.55 4.01 -8.05
C SER A 5 9.92 4.29 -7.49
N GLY A 6 10.72 3.29 -7.34
CA GLY A 6 12.06 3.44 -6.86
C GLY A 6 12.34 2.56 -5.64
N ASN A 7 13.59 2.55 -5.24
CA ASN A 7 14.02 1.80 -4.08
C ASN A 7 13.68 2.54 -2.77
N VAL A 8 13.96 1.93 -1.64
CA VAL A 8 13.65 2.50 -0.32
C VAL A 8 14.30 3.88 -0.13
N GLU A 9 15.55 4.05 -0.56
CA GLU A 9 16.26 5.31 -0.40
C GLU A 9 15.60 6.44 -1.21
N GLU A 10 15.19 6.18 -2.42
CA GLU A 10 14.49 7.16 -3.26
C GLU A 10 13.15 7.56 -2.63
N ARG A 11 12.43 6.61 -2.07
CA ARG A 11 11.17 6.88 -1.38
C ARG A 11 11.37 7.72 -0.13
N LEU A 12 12.45 7.47 0.61
CA LEU A 12 12.80 8.28 1.79
C LEU A 12 13.15 9.71 1.40
N VAL A 13 13.89 9.90 0.31
CA VAL A 13 14.20 11.24 -0.20
C VAL A 13 12.91 11.97 -0.55
N ARG A 14 11.96 11.30 -1.18
CA ARG A 14 10.65 11.90 -1.50
C ARG A 14 9.89 12.27 -0.24
N LEU A 15 9.92 11.42 0.79
CA LEU A 15 9.30 11.73 2.06
C LEU A 15 9.89 13.00 2.68
N ILE A 16 11.22 13.09 2.73
CA ILE A 16 11.90 14.27 3.27
C ILE A 16 11.50 15.53 2.50
N THR A 17 11.49 15.45 1.18
CA THR A 17 11.10 16.56 0.31
C THR A 17 9.66 17.01 0.60
N GLU A 18 8.72 16.07 0.70
CA GLU A 18 7.33 16.38 0.99
C GLU A 18 7.11 16.94 2.40
N LEU A 19 7.81 16.39 3.39
CA LEU A 19 7.75 16.91 4.76
C LEU A 19 8.20 18.37 4.79
N ARG A 20 9.34 18.67 4.17
CA ARG A 20 9.88 20.04 4.12
C ARG A 20 8.95 20.99 3.36
N ARG A 21 8.42 20.52 2.24
CA ARG A 21 7.50 21.32 1.43
C ARG A 21 6.26 21.73 2.22
N GLN A 22 5.79 20.86 3.11
CA GLN A 22 4.61 21.12 3.93
C GLN A 22 4.94 21.73 5.30
N GLY A 23 6.20 22.06 5.56
CA GLY A 23 6.61 22.63 6.83
C GLY A 23 6.57 21.65 8.00
N LEU A 24 6.59 20.37 7.73
CA LEU A 24 6.58 19.32 8.75
C LEU A 24 7.99 18.92 9.13
N ARG A 25 8.16 18.51 10.38
CA ARG A 25 9.48 18.14 10.89
C ARG A 25 9.95 16.81 10.33
N VAL A 26 11.21 16.79 9.90
CA VAL A 26 11.92 15.56 9.57
C VAL A 26 12.54 15.03 10.88
N THR A 27 12.03 13.91 11.36
CA THR A 27 12.54 13.31 12.61
C THR A 27 13.08 11.91 12.34
N ALA A 28 14.02 11.48 13.18
CA ALA A 28 14.56 10.12 13.08
C ALA A 28 13.47 9.07 13.23
N GLN A 29 12.51 9.29 14.12
CA GLN A 29 11.40 8.37 14.32
C GLN A 29 10.56 8.21 13.05
N ARG A 30 10.18 9.32 12.40
CA ARG A 30 9.44 9.30 11.15
C ARG A 30 10.17 8.53 10.05
N LEU A 31 11.47 8.80 9.92
CA LEU A 31 12.28 8.15 8.88
C LEU A 31 12.46 6.65 9.17
N THR A 32 12.62 6.27 10.43
CA THR A 32 12.76 4.86 10.80
C THR A 32 11.48 4.08 10.50
N ILE A 33 10.33 4.62 10.88
CA ILE A 33 9.04 3.98 10.59
C ILE A 33 8.81 3.90 9.09
N ALA A 34 9.05 4.99 8.36
CA ALA A 34 8.88 5.01 6.91
C ALA A 34 9.78 3.99 6.21
N ARG A 35 11.03 3.87 6.63
CA ARG A 35 11.95 2.88 6.07
C ARG A 35 11.40 1.47 6.23
N ILE A 36 10.93 1.13 7.41
CA ILE A 36 10.36 -0.20 7.68
C ILE A 36 9.14 -0.45 6.80
N VAL A 37 8.28 0.54 6.66
CA VAL A 37 7.10 0.44 5.79
C VAL A 37 7.52 0.19 4.34
N PHE A 38 8.44 1.00 3.81
CA PHE A 38 8.86 0.89 2.42
C PHE A 38 9.59 -0.42 2.13
N GLU A 39 10.35 -0.95 3.10
CA GLU A 39 11.04 -2.23 2.96
C GLU A 39 10.07 -3.42 2.87
N ASN A 40 8.87 -3.28 3.41
CA ASN A 40 7.91 -4.37 3.52
C ASN A 40 6.65 -4.17 2.67
N ILE A 41 6.54 -3.07 1.95
CA ILE A 41 5.30 -2.67 1.27
C ILE A 41 4.85 -3.68 0.22
N LYS A 42 5.79 -4.38 -0.42
CA LYS A 42 5.48 -5.37 -1.46
C LYS A 42 4.74 -6.60 -0.91
N ASP A 43 4.82 -6.82 0.38
CA ASP A 43 4.14 -7.95 1.04
C ASP A 43 2.72 -7.60 1.47
N HIS A 44 2.24 -6.41 1.15
CA HIS A 44 0.91 -5.90 1.53
C HIS A 44 0.67 -6.04 3.03
N PRO A 45 1.54 -5.44 3.88
CA PRO A 45 1.47 -5.68 5.31
C PRO A 45 0.23 -5.07 5.94
N SER A 46 -0.29 -5.74 6.96
CA SER A 46 -1.33 -5.19 7.82
C SER A 46 -0.72 -4.20 8.80
N PHE A 47 -1.59 -3.44 9.50
CA PHE A 47 -1.14 -2.55 10.56
C PHE A 47 -0.37 -3.32 11.64
N MET A 48 -0.89 -4.46 12.08
CA MET A 48 -0.25 -5.26 13.13
C MET A 48 1.12 -5.80 12.71
N GLU A 49 1.25 -6.22 11.46
CA GLU A 49 2.53 -6.67 10.92
C GLU A 49 3.55 -5.53 10.89
N ILE A 50 3.13 -4.34 10.49
CA ILE A 50 4.00 -3.15 10.53
C ILE A 50 4.39 -2.81 11.96
N LEU A 51 3.44 -2.79 12.87
CA LEU A 51 3.69 -2.48 14.29
C LEU A 51 4.71 -3.45 14.88
N GLU A 52 4.57 -4.73 14.60
CA GLU A 52 5.49 -5.75 15.08
C GLU A 52 6.91 -5.51 14.56
N LYS A 53 7.07 -5.21 13.28
CA LYS A 53 8.37 -4.92 12.69
C LYS A 53 8.99 -3.64 13.25
N VAL A 54 8.19 -2.60 13.45
CA VAL A 54 8.66 -1.36 14.05
C VAL A 54 9.14 -1.60 15.49
N ARG A 55 8.42 -2.41 16.25
CA ARG A 55 8.78 -2.73 17.63
C ARG A 55 10.06 -3.54 17.76
N GLN A 56 10.49 -4.24 16.72
CA GLN A 56 11.79 -4.90 16.71
C GLN A 56 12.94 -3.88 16.75
N VAL A 57 12.71 -2.68 16.24
CA VAL A 57 13.70 -1.59 16.22
C VAL A 57 13.45 -0.58 17.33
N MET A 58 12.20 -0.29 17.60
CA MET A 58 11.77 0.67 18.62
C MET A 58 10.76 -0.01 19.56
N PRO A 59 11.22 -0.78 20.55
CA PRO A 59 10.33 -1.62 21.39
C PRO A 59 9.24 -0.84 22.14
N SER A 60 9.49 0.43 22.44
CA SER A 60 8.56 1.25 23.23
C SER A 60 7.60 2.08 22.40
N VAL A 61 7.63 1.95 21.06
CA VAL A 61 6.75 2.73 20.21
C VAL A 61 5.29 2.38 20.45
N SER A 62 4.44 3.40 20.55
CA SER A 62 3.01 3.17 20.73
C SER A 62 2.33 2.85 19.40
N PRO A 63 1.23 2.07 19.44
CA PRO A 63 0.42 1.84 18.24
C PRO A 63 -0.04 3.14 17.59
N SER A 64 -0.41 4.15 18.40
CA SER A 64 -0.84 5.45 17.90
C SER A 64 0.24 6.14 17.08
N THR A 65 1.49 6.07 17.52
CA THR A 65 2.61 6.67 16.80
C THR A 65 2.78 6.02 15.43
N VAL A 66 2.72 4.69 15.36
CA VAL A 66 2.83 3.96 14.10
C VAL A 66 1.65 4.30 13.19
N TYR A 67 0.44 4.30 13.73
CA TYR A 67 -0.76 4.62 12.98
C TYR A 67 -0.70 6.03 12.39
N ASN A 68 -0.32 7.02 13.20
CA ASN A 68 -0.21 8.40 12.75
C ASN A 68 0.84 8.57 11.64
N ASN A 69 1.94 7.82 11.71
CA ASN A 69 2.94 7.83 10.66
C ASN A 69 2.42 7.19 9.37
N LEU A 70 1.67 6.10 9.45
CA LEU A 70 1.03 5.49 8.28
C LEU A 70 0.03 6.44 7.64
N GLN A 71 -0.78 7.11 8.44
CA GLN A 71 -1.72 8.13 7.98
C GLN A 71 -0.99 9.27 7.25
N LEU A 72 0.14 9.70 7.78
CA LEU A 72 0.95 10.75 7.17
C LEU A 72 1.50 10.30 5.81
N LEU A 73 2.07 9.09 5.74
CA LEU A 73 2.58 8.54 4.48
C LEU A 73 1.48 8.43 3.42
N GLU A 74 0.30 8.02 3.84
CA GLU A 74 -0.86 7.92 2.94
C GLU A 74 -1.32 9.31 2.46
N LYS A 75 -1.39 10.28 3.37
CA LYS A 75 -1.73 11.66 3.05
C LYS A 75 -0.75 12.28 2.07
N LEU A 76 0.53 11.95 2.19
CA LEU A 76 1.58 12.43 1.28
C LEU A 76 1.62 11.67 -0.05
N GLY A 77 0.77 10.67 -0.22
CA GLY A 77 0.70 9.89 -1.47
C GLY A 77 1.83 8.90 -1.66
N LEU A 78 2.53 8.53 -0.58
CA LEU A 78 3.67 7.62 -0.65
C LEU A 78 3.29 6.16 -0.45
N ILE A 79 2.16 5.91 0.19
CA ILE A 79 1.53 4.59 0.31
C ILE A 79 0.02 4.76 0.14
N LYS A 80 -0.67 3.65 -0.02
CA LYS A 80 -2.13 3.60 0.00
C LYS A 80 -2.59 2.39 0.80
N SER A 81 -3.86 2.37 1.18
CA SER A 81 -4.44 1.26 1.93
C SER A 81 -5.62 0.67 1.18
N PHE A 82 -5.92 -0.59 1.44
CA PHE A 82 -7.09 -1.29 0.92
C PHE A 82 -7.50 -2.37 1.90
N ASP A 83 -8.75 -2.82 1.81
CA ASP A 83 -9.30 -3.82 2.72
C ASP A 83 -9.22 -5.23 2.16
N VAL A 84 -8.77 -6.16 2.99
CA VAL A 84 -8.76 -7.59 2.71
C VAL A 84 -9.49 -8.29 3.85
N ALA A 85 -10.69 -8.77 3.59
CA ALA A 85 -11.49 -9.51 4.58
C ALA A 85 -11.65 -8.77 5.92
N GLY A 86 -11.88 -7.46 5.85
CA GLY A 86 -12.06 -6.63 7.05
C GLY A 86 -10.77 -6.15 7.70
N GLU A 87 -9.62 -6.50 7.14
CA GLU A 87 -8.32 -6.04 7.62
C GLU A 87 -7.73 -5.04 6.65
N THR A 88 -7.25 -3.90 7.17
CA THR A 88 -6.56 -2.91 6.34
C THR A 88 -5.16 -3.39 6.02
N ARG A 89 -4.81 -3.39 4.75
CA ARG A 89 -3.48 -3.67 4.22
C ARG A 89 -2.91 -2.42 3.57
N TYR A 90 -1.59 -2.33 3.53
CA TYR A 90 -0.89 -1.18 2.96
C TYR A 90 -0.13 -1.60 1.70
N ASP A 91 0.02 -0.66 0.78
CA ASP A 91 0.56 -0.94 -0.53
C ASP A 91 1.28 0.28 -1.09
N ASP A 92 2.11 0.07 -2.11
CA ASP A 92 2.76 1.18 -2.79
C ASP A 92 1.79 1.87 -3.77
N THR A 93 2.19 3.02 -4.26
CA THR A 93 1.37 3.84 -5.16
C THR A 93 1.72 3.64 -6.64
N ASN A 94 2.54 2.64 -6.97
CA ASN A 94 2.78 2.29 -8.36
C ASN A 94 1.50 1.74 -8.99
N PRO A 95 1.22 2.06 -10.26
CA PRO A 95 0.04 1.51 -10.91
C PRO A 95 0.10 -0.01 -10.96
N HIS A 96 -0.83 -0.66 -10.29
CA HIS A 96 -1.00 -2.10 -10.30
C HIS A 96 -2.41 -2.44 -9.83
N ILE A 97 -2.80 -3.69 -10.04
CA ILE A 97 -4.10 -4.20 -9.62
C ILE A 97 -3.87 -5.28 -8.57
N ASN A 98 -4.49 -5.12 -7.41
CA ASN A 98 -4.44 -6.12 -6.37
C ASN A 98 -5.51 -7.19 -6.63
N VAL A 99 -5.11 -8.44 -6.56
CA VAL A 99 -6.03 -9.58 -6.63
C VAL A 99 -6.07 -10.23 -5.25
N VAL A 100 -7.22 -10.15 -4.61
CA VAL A 100 -7.46 -10.77 -3.31
C VAL A 100 -8.05 -12.15 -3.54
N CYS A 101 -7.36 -13.18 -3.12
CA CYS A 101 -7.81 -14.56 -3.28
C CYS A 101 -8.72 -14.93 -2.11
N LEU A 102 -10.01 -15.09 -2.39
CA LEU A 102 -11.01 -15.35 -1.37
C LEU A 102 -10.87 -16.73 -0.71
N ASP A 103 -10.30 -17.68 -1.45
CA ASP A 103 -10.16 -19.07 -1.00
C ASP A 103 -8.93 -19.30 -0.10
N ASN A 104 -7.88 -18.48 -0.21
CA ASN A 104 -6.65 -18.70 0.56
C ASN A 104 -6.11 -17.43 1.24
N GLY A 105 -6.76 -16.28 1.07
CA GLY A 105 -6.35 -15.01 1.69
C GLY A 105 -5.08 -14.38 1.10
N LYS A 106 -4.51 -14.94 0.05
CA LYS A 106 -3.33 -14.36 -0.60
C LYS A 106 -3.70 -13.12 -1.38
N VAL A 107 -2.74 -12.19 -1.46
CA VAL A 107 -2.85 -11.00 -2.31
C VAL A 107 -1.79 -11.10 -3.39
N LEU A 108 -2.21 -11.00 -4.64
CA LEU A 108 -1.35 -11.03 -5.81
C LEU A 108 -1.39 -9.67 -6.50
N ASP A 109 -0.32 -9.31 -7.19
CA ASP A 109 -0.25 -8.07 -7.95
C ASP A 109 -0.26 -8.34 -9.45
N ILE A 110 -1.03 -7.55 -10.17
CA ILE A 110 -0.94 -7.46 -11.62
C ILE A 110 -0.32 -6.12 -11.96
N ASP A 111 0.94 -6.11 -12.34
CA ASP A 111 1.65 -4.89 -12.77
C ASP A 111 1.54 -4.72 -14.29
N HIS A 112 1.63 -5.82 -15.01
CA HIS A 112 1.61 -5.81 -16.46
C HIS A 112 0.25 -5.30 -16.97
N ASN A 113 0.28 -4.29 -17.81
CA ASN A 113 -0.91 -3.65 -18.39
C ASN A 113 -1.87 -3.01 -17.37
N ALA A 114 -1.48 -2.85 -16.10
CA ALA A 114 -2.34 -2.23 -15.10
C ALA A 114 -2.77 -0.82 -15.51
N THR A 115 -1.86 -0.03 -16.05
CA THR A 115 -2.17 1.32 -16.52
C THR A 115 -3.20 1.31 -17.64
N SER A 116 -3.07 0.39 -18.60
CA SER A 116 -4.04 0.25 -19.70
C SER A 116 -5.43 -0.12 -19.21
N ILE A 117 -5.51 -1.03 -18.23
CA ILE A 117 -6.79 -1.44 -17.63
C ILE A 117 -7.43 -0.26 -16.90
N MET A 118 -6.65 0.48 -16.13
CA MET A 118 -7.15 1.66 -15.41
C MET A 118 -7.63 2.74 -16.39
N ASP A 119 -6.91 2.96 -17.49
CA ASP A 119 -7.31 3.92 -18.52
C ASP A 119 -8.64 3.53 -19.17
N GLU A 120 -8.86 2.25 -19.42
CA GLU A 120 -10.13 1.75 -19.95
C GLU A 120 -11.27 2.02 -18.96
N LEU A 121 -11.04 1.80 -17.67
CA LEU A 121 -12.04 2.10 -16.64
C LEU A 121 -12.35 3.59 -16.59
N VAL A 122 -11.36 4.46 -16.72
CA VAL A 122 -11.58 5.91 -16.79
C VAL A 122 -12.46 6.27 -17.98
N LYS A 123 -12.24 5.68 -19.15
CA LYS A 123 -13.06 5.89 -20.34
C LYS A 123 -14.51 5.44 -20.09
N MET A 124 -14.68 4.28 -19.46
CA MET A 124 -16.03 3.76 -19.14
C MET A 124 -16.76 4.63 -18.14
N LEU A 125 -16.03 5.37 -17.30
CA LEU A 125 -16.59 6.30 -16.34
C LEU A 125 -16.81 7.71 -16.91
N GLY A 126 -16.60 7.91 -18.20
CA GLY A 126 -16.84 9.17 -18.89
C GLY A 126 -15.61 10.00 -19.24
N GLY A 127 -14.40 9.54 -18.89
CA GLY A 127 -13.15 10.18 -19.29
C GLY A 127 -12.67 11.30 -18.37
N ASP A 128 -13.54 11.80 -17.49
CA ASP A 128 -13.25 12.92 -16.58
C ASP A 128 -12.97 12.48 -15.14
N LYS A 129 -12.96 11.18 -14.89
CA LYS A 129 -12.72 10.59 -13.57
C LYS A 129 -11.29 10.10 -13.45
N ARG A 130 -10.83 9.93 -12.21
CA ARG A 130 -9.56 9.28 -11.92
C ARG A 130 -9.82 8.01 -11.14
N VAL A 131 -9.15 6.93 -11.55
CA VAL A 131 -9.21 5.67 -10.81
C VAL A 131 -8.11 5.70 -9.76
N TYR A 132 -8.50 5.65 -8.50
CA TYR A 132 -7.58 5.63 -7.38
C TYR A 132 -6.97 4.23 -7.19
N GLU A 133 -7.81 3.22 -7.25
CA GLU A 133 -7.40 1.85 -7.02
C GLU A 133 -8.35 0.87 -7.69
N VAL A 134 -7.82 -0.29 -8.09
CA VAL A 134 -8.61 -1.41 -8.58
C VAL A 134 -8.26 -2.63 -7.74
N VAL A 135 -9.26 -3.25 -7.15
CA VAL A 135 -9.08 -4.50 -6.38
C VAL A 135 -10.01 -5.55 -7.00
N VAL A 136 -9.42 -6.70 -7.31
CA VAL A 136 -10.17 -7.84 -7.86
C VAL A 136 -10.27 -8.92 -6.79
N TYR A 137 -11.46 -9.36 -6.50
CA TYR A 137 -11.69 -10.50 -5.61
C TYR A 137 -11.92 -11.73 -6.47
N ALA A 138 -11.14 -12.77 -6.23
CA ALA A 138 -11.15 -13.96 -7.08
C ALA A 138 -10.97 -15.22 -6.25
N TYR A 139 -11.36 -16.34 -6.81
CA TYR A 139 -11.01 -17.66 -6.31
C TYR A 139 -9.79 -18.12 -7.09
N CYS A 140 -8.66 -18.27 -6.40
CA CYS A 140 -7.36 -18.47 -7.04
C CYS A 140 -6.97 -19.94 -7.21
N GLY A 141 -7.70 -20.85 -6.57
CA GLY A 141 -7.49 -22.28 -6.72
C GLY A 141 -7.90 -22.77 -8.11
N LYS A 142 -7.42 -23.95 -8.48
CA LYS A 142 -7.83 -24.56 -9.75
C LYS A 142 -9.31 -24.88 -9.73
N ARG A 143 -9.94 -24.80 -10.91
CA ARG A 143 -11.34 -25.14 -11.05
C ARG A 143 -11.59 -26.56 -10.53
N GLY A 144 -12.46 -26.70 -9.54
CA GLY A 144 -12.74 -27.98 -8.87
C GLY A 144 -11.98 -28.17 -7.56
N GLU A 145 -11.01 -27.31 -7.25
CA GLU A 145 -10.27 -27.34 -5.97
C GLU A 145 -10.71 -26.22 -5.04
N ALA A 146 -11.54 -25.29 -5.52
CA ALA A 146 -11.96 -24.14 -4.74
C ALA A 146 -12.88 -24.59 -3.61
N SER A 147 -12.42 -24.39 -2.37
CA SER A 147 -13.20 -24.58 -1.15
C SER A 147 -13.91 -23.30 -0.73
N GLY A 148 -14.10 -22.39 -1.63
CA GLY A 148 -14.77 -21.14 -1.34
C GLY A 148 -16.24 -21.37 -0.98
N PRO A 149 -16.88 -20.42 -0.26
CA PRO A 149 -18.32 -20.49 -0.05
C PRO A 149 -18.97 -20.47 -1.41
N GLY A 150 -19.45 -21.64 -1.80
CA GLY A 150 -20.07 -21.90 -3.09
C GLY A 150 -21.17 -20.94 -3.39
#